data_9c1d43cd1a5857d743bdcde5f93bfeda
#
_entry.id   9c1d43cd1a5857d743bdcde5f93bfeda
#
_cell.length_a   1.000
_cell.length_b   1.000
_cell.length_c   1.000
_cell.angle_alpha   90.00
_cell.angle_beta   90.00
_cell.angle_gamma   90.00
#
_symmetry.space_group_name_H-M   'P 1'
#
loop_
_entity.id
_entity.type
_entity.pdbx_description
1 polymer ?
#
loop_
_entity_poly.entity_id
_entity_poly.type
_entity_poly.pdbx_seq_one_letter_code
_entity_poly.pdbx_strand_id
1 'polypeptide(L)'
;MAETTFTLWRQRLGYGIADLSCNLVWQMISLYLMFFYTDVMGLPAYYVGLMFLVTRLVDGVADVLMGLVIDNTATRWGRCRPYLLIGAIPFGLLCILAFYVPDFGTTGKLIYAFVTYLCLSFLYTLVNIPFCAMLPFLTNDSRERTTLSAVRILLGSLGATIVAVATLPLVGALGKGNQEHGFFYTAVVFGVIATFFLLVSFRNIKENISITQERMTLKRAWVSLRANRPWFVFAINIFLMWGAFFFQTGALVYFFHYYVGNNDLTAIVAGSSTFVPLLGTLTVPLLASRMKKRHVYLVASAINLRSEERRVGKE
;
A
#
# COMPACT_ATOMS: atom_id res chain seq x y z
N MET A 1 2.73 -20.56 28.70
CA MET A 1 3.28 -19.23 28.34
C MET A 1 4.04 -19.23 27.01
N ALA A 2 4.93 -20.16 26.70
CA ALA A 2 5.67 -20.20 25.44
C ALA A 2 4.80 -20.44 24.19
N GLU A 3 3.82 -21.34 24.26
CA GLU A 3 2.90 -21.60 23.15
C GLU A 3 2.02 -20.40 22.79
N THR A 4 1.56 -19.63 23.78
CA THR A 4 0.78 -18.41 23.56
C THR A 4 1.62 -17.30 22.90
N THR A 5 2.88 -17.16 23.31
CA THR A 5 3.82 -16.17 22.72
C THR A 5 4.15 -16.52 21.27
N PHE A 6 4.42 -17.80 20.96
CA PHE A 6 4.67 -18.27 19.61
C PHE A 6 3.48 -18.02 18.67
N THR A 7 2.27 -18.29 19.15
CA THR A 7 1.03 -18.05 18.37
C THR A 7 0.82 -16.56 18.09
N LEU A 8 1.13 -15.68 19.04
CA LEU A 8 1.07 -14.23 18.86
C LEU A 8 2.06 -13.72 17.81
N TRP A 9 3.33 -14.16 17.87
CA TRP A 9 4.33 -13.78 16.89
C TRP A 9 4.01 -14.31 15.50
N ARG A 10 3.48 -15.51 15.40
CA ARG A 10 3.00 -16.08 14.15
C ARG A 10 1.90 -15.22 13.50
N GLN A 11 0.97 -14.72 14.31
CA GLN A 11 -0.10 -13.84 13.85
C GLN A 11 0.43 -12.46 13.45
N ARG A 12 1.35 -11.87 14.23
CA ARG A 12 2.00 -10.59 13.93
C ARG A 12 2.76 -10.63 12.61
N LEU A 13 3.60 -11.65 12.44
CA LEU A 13 4.35 -11.84 11.19
C LEU A 13 3.43 -12.14 10.02
N GLY A 14 2.42 -13.00 10.21
CA GLY A 14 1.42 -13.27 9.17
C GLY A 14 0.72 -12.00 8.68
N TYR A 15 0.33 -11.12 9.61
CA TYR A 15 -0.31 -9.85 9.28
C TYR A 15 0.68 -8.89 8.56
N GLY A 16 1.92 -8.80 9.01
CA GLY A 16 2.91 -7.95 8.35
C GLY A 16 3.35 -8.46 6.96
N ILE A 17 3.46 -9.77 6.78
CA ILE A 17 3.81 -10.41 5.49
C ILE A 17 2.74 -10.13 4.42
N ALA A 18 1.46 -10.02 4.79
CA ALA A 18 0.42 -9.61 3.85
C ALA A 18 0.68 -8.19 3.30
N ASP A 19 1.07 -7.26 4.16
CA ASP A 19 1.41 -5.88 3.73
C ASP A 19 2.66 -5.84 2.85
N LEU A 20 3.66 -6.65 3.19
CA LEU A 20 4.85 -6.83 2.36
C LEU A 20 4.46 -7.30 0.95
N SER A 21 3.58 -8.31 0.84
CA SER A 21 3.09 -8.84 -0.44
C SER A 21 2.38 -7.77 -1.27
N CYS A 22 1.46 -7.03 -0.63
CA CYS A 22 0.74 -5.94 -1.29
C CYS A 22 1.71 -4.85 -1.78
N ASN A 23 2.73 -4.52 -0.98
CA ASN A 23 3.72 -3.50 -1.34
C ASN A 23 4.69 -3.96 -2.43
N LEU A 24 5.03 -5.25 -2.52
CA LEU A 24 5.83 -5.76 -3.64
C LEU A 24 5.17 -5.45 -4.99
N VAL A 25 3.87 -5.73 -5.12
CA VAL A 25 3.14 -5.48 -6.36
C VAL A 25 2.85 -3.99 -6.54
N TRP A 26 2.39 -3.30 -5.48
CA TRP A 26 2.03 -1.89 -5.53
C TRP A 26 3.21 -0.99 -5.92
N GLN A 27 4.38 -1.22 -5.35
CA GLN A 27 5.56 -0.43 -5.67
C GLN A 27 6.09 -0.71 -7.08
N MET A 28 5.98 -1.96 -7.54
CA MET A 28 6.32 -2.30 -8.92
C MET A 28 5.46 -1.51 -9.93
N ILE A 29 4.14 -1.43 -9.66
CA ILE A 29 3.20 -0.62 -10.44
C ILE A 29 3.54 0.88 -10.33
N SER A 30 3.68 1.37 -9.11
CA SER A 30 3.81 2.81 -8.86
C SER A 30 5.10 3.42 -9.41
N LEU A 31 6.20 2.67 -9.39
CA LEU A 31 7.51 3.17 -9.82
C LEU A 31 7.80 2.88 -11.29
N TYR A 32 7.35 1.74 -11.80
CA TYR A 32 7.87 1.24 -13.07
C TYR A 32 6.81 1.03 -14.16
N LEU A 33 5.50 0.92 -13.82
CA LEU A 33 4.48 0.58 -14.82
C LEU A 33 4.32 1.67 -15.88
N MET A 34 4.36 2.95 -15.47
CA MET A 34 4.27 4.06 -16.42
C MET A 34 5.45 4.02 -17.40
N PHE A 35 6.67 3.90 -16.89
CA PHE A 35 7.88 3.76 -17.72
C PHE A 35 7.80 2.54 -18.64
N PHE A 36 7.37 1.41 -18.11
CA PHE A 36 7.22 0.19 -18.91
C PHE A 36 6.23 0.37 -20.07
N TYR A 37 5.08 1.00 -19.83
CA TYR A 37 4.09 1.21 -20.88
C TYR A 37 4.54 2.25 -21.93
N THR A 38 5.24 3.33 -21.52
CA THR A 38 5.67 4.37 -22.46
C THR A 38 6.95 4.00 -23.20
N ASP A 39 7.98 3.60 -22.48
CA ASP A 39 9.34 3.47 -23.04
C ASP A 39 9.65 2.05 -23.51
N VAL A 40 9.11 1.02 -22.85
CA VAL A 40 9.36 -0.38 -23.22
C VAL A 40 8.30 -0.90 -24.19
N MET A 41 6.99 -0.71 -23.86
CA MET A 41 5.89 -1.15 -24.73
C MET A 41 5.62 -0.20 -25.90
N GLY A 42 6.10 1.06 -25.82
CA GLY A 42 5.99 2.07 -26.87
C GLY A 42 4.60 2.70 -27.00
N LEU A 43 3.84 2.81 -25.91
CA LEU A 43 2.52 3.42 -25.91
C LEU A 43 2.63 4.95 -25.74
N PRO A 44 1.77 5.74 -26.41
CA PRO A 44 1.78 7.19 -26.24
C PRO A 44 1.43 7.60 -24.79
N ALA A 45 2.28 8.42 -24.16
CA ALA A 45 2.18 8.83 -22.75
C ALA A 45 0.82 9.47 -22.40
N TYR A 46 0.18 10.17 -23.35
CA TYR A 46 -1.13 10.76 -23.17
C TYR A 46 -2.19 9.71 -22.82
N TYR A 47 -2.27 8.61 -23.59
CA TYR A 47 -3.25 7.54 -23.35
C TYR A 47 -2.92 6.76 -22.07
N VAL A 48 -1.65 6.56 -21.77
CA VAL A 48 -1.21 5.94 -20.51
C VAL A 48 -1.63 6.79 -19.32
N GLY A 49 -1.41 8.10 -19.35
CA GLY A 49 -1.85 9.02 -18.31
C GLY A 49 -3.37 9.02 -18.12
N LEU A 50 -4.14 9.04 -19.22
CA LEU A 50 -5.59 8.95 -19.18
C LEU A 50 -6.07 7.63 -18.55
N MET A 51 -5.44 6.51 -18.91
CA MET A 51 -5.70 5.19 -18.36
C MET A 51 -5.49 5.17 -16.83
N PHE A 52 -4.37 5.74 -16.34
CA PHE A 52 -4.12 5.85 -14.91
C PHE A 52 -5.19 6.71 -14.21
N LEU A 53 -5.58 7.83 -14.80
CA LEU A 53 -6.63 8.70 -14.25
C LEU A 53 -7.97 7.97 -14.14
N VAL A 54 -8.41 7.32 -15.21
CA VAL A 54 -9.69 6.58 -15.23
C VAL A 54 -9.67 5.47 -14.19
N THR A 55 -8.58 4.70 -14.12
CA THR A 55 -8.46 3.62 -13.12
C THR A 55 -8.55 4.17 -11.69
N ARG A 56 -7.93 5.32 -11.38
CA ARG A 56 -8.05 5.95 -10.04
C ARG A 56 -9.48 6.35 -9.68
N LEU A 57 -10.25 6.82 -10.64
CA LEU A 57 -11.68 7.13 -10.40
C LEU A 57 -12.49 5.86 -10.13
N VAL A 58 -12.21 4.79 -10.88
CA VAL A 58 -12.85 3.48 -10.67
C VAL A 58 -12.46 2.88 -9.32
N ASP A 59 -11.18 2.99 -8.91
CA ASP A 59 -10.69 2.53 -7.60
C ASP A 59 -11.46 3.17 -6.45
N GLY A 60 -11.67 4.49 -6.50
CA GLY A 60 -12.41 5.19 -5.45
C GLY A 60 -13.84 4.65 -5.25
N VAL A 61 -14.51 4.24 -6.34
CA VAL A 61 -15.82 3.59 -6.26
C VAL A 61 -15.70 2.13 -5.78
N ALA A 62 -14.74 1.40 -6.31
CA ALA A 62 -14.50 0.00 -5.96
C ALA A 62 -14.15 -0.17 -4.48
N ASP A 63 -13.37 0.72 -3.89
CA ASP A 63 -12.98 0.71 -2.47
C ASP A 63 -14.22 0.80 -1.56
N VAL A 64 -15.16 1.71 -1.87
CA VAL A 64 -16.41 1.86 -1.11
C VAL A 64 -17.28 0.61 -1.24
N LEU A 65 -17.42 0.08 -2.45
CA LEU A 65 -18.19 -1.15 -2.69
C LEU A 65 -17.56 -2.34 -1.97
N MET A 66 -16.24 -2.46 -2.00
CA MET A 66 -15.52 -3.53 -1.31
C MET A 66 -15.71 -3.46 0.20
N GLY A 67 -15.71 -2.27 0.80
CA GLY A 67 -16.05 -2.08 2.21
C GLY A 67 -17.42 -2.66 2.55
N LEU A 68 -18.45 -2.39 1.73
CA LEU A 68 -19.79 -2.94 1.94
C LEU A 68 -19.83 -4.47 1.75
N VAL A 69 -19.10 -4.99 0.79
CA VAL A 69 -18.99 -6.45 0.57
C VAL A 69 -18.42 -7.13 1.81
N ILE A 70 -17.34 -6.58 2.39
CA ILE A 70 -16.71 -7.11 3.61
C ILE A 70 -17.69 -7.08 4.78
N ASP A 71 -18.40 -5.96 4.98
CA ASP A 71 -19.35 -5.81 6.07
C ASP A 71 -20.49 -6.83 6.01
N ASN A 72 -20.86 -7.24 4.81
CA ASN A 72 -21.92 -8.25 4.58
C ASN A 72 -21.38 -9.68 4.42
N THR A 73 -20.06 -9.88 4.46
CA THR A 73 -19.45 -11.20 4.34
C THR A 73 -19.43 -11.92 5.67
N ALA A 74 -19.91 -13.17 5.68
CA ALA A 74 -19.81 -14.08 6.82
C ALA A 74 -19.43 -15.47 6.30
N THR A 75 -18.19 -15.89 6.51
CA THR A 75 -17.71 -17.22 6.09
C THR A 75 -17.13 -17.99 7.28
N ARG A 76 -16.96 -19.31 7.09
CA ARG A 76 -16.29 -20.18 8.06
C ARG A 76 -14.84 -19.80 8.36
N TRP A 77 -14.21 -19.03 7.48
CA TRP A 77 -12.82 -18.57 7.64
C TRP A 77 -12.71 -17.17 8.23
N GLY A 78 -13.82 -16.49 8.48
CA GLY A 78 -13.90 -15.10 8.90
C GLY A 78 -14.50 -14.20 7.83
N ARG A 79 -14.38 -12.88 8.01
CA ARG A 79 -14.90 -11.88 7.09
C ARG A 79 -13.88 -11.43 6.06
N CYS A 80 -12.64 -11.21 6.49
CA CYS A 80 -11.58 -10.62 5.67
C CYS A 80 -10.63 -11.67 5.07
N ARG A 81 -10.35 -12.76 5.79
CA ARG A 81 -9.41 -13.81 5.37
C ARG A 81 -9.73 -14.46 4.01
N PRO A 82 -10.99 -14.75 3.65
CA PRO A 82 -11.31 -15.38 2.37
C PRO A 82 -10.76 -14.62 1.17
N TYR A 83 -10.74 -13.30 1.25
CA TYR A 83 -10.28 -12.43 0.16
C TYR A 83 -8.76 -12.52 -0.05
N LEU A 84 -7.98 -12.75 1.02
CA LEU A 84 -6.55 -13.02 0.89
C LEU A 84 -6.29 -14.31 0.12
N LEU A 85 -7.10 -15.35 0.36
CA LEU A 85 -6.95 -16.64 -0.32
C LEU A 85 -7.37 -16.56 -1.78
N ILE A 86 -8.58 -16.02 -2.04
CA ILE A 86 -9.16 -15.92 -3.38
C ILE A 86 -8.33 -14.97 -4.26
N GLY A 87 -7.87 -13.87 -3.67
CA GLY A 87 -7.08 -12.86 -4.37
C GLY A 87 -5.63 -13.24 -4.61
N ALA A 88 -5.01 -14.13 -3.81
CA ALA A 88 -3.58 -14.39 -3.85
C ALA A 88 -3.06 -14.77 -5.23
N ILE A 89 -3.64 -15.79 -5.87
CA ILE A 89 -3.20 -16.29 -7.17
C ILE A 89 -3.52 -15.29 -8.30
N PRO A 90 -4.77 -14.80 -8.44
CA PRO A 90 -5.08 -13.84 -9.48
C PRO A 90 -4.27 -12.55 -9.38
N PHE A 91 -3.99 -12.09 -8.16
CA PHE A 91 -3.21 -10.87 -7.92
C PHE A 91 -1.78 -10.97 -8.43
N GLY A 92 -1.08 -12.06 -8.10
CA GLY A 92 0.26 -12.33 -8.63
C GLY A 92 0.26 -12.54 -10.14
N LEU A 93 -0.74 -13.25 -10.68
CA LEU A 93 -0.87 -13.49 -12.11
C LEU A 93 -1.08 -12.17 -12.89
N LEU A 94 -1.99 -11.30 -12.42
CA LEU A 94 -2.21 -10.02 -13.08
C LEU A 94 -1.03 -9.06 -12.95
N CYS A 95 -0.25 -9.15 -11.85
CA CYS A 95 1.03 -8.44 -11.77
C CYS A 95 1.97 -8.86 -12.90
N ILE A 96 2.09 -10.15 -13.18
CA ILE A 96 2.91 -10.68 -14.27
C ILE A 96 2.37 -10.23 -15.63
N LEU A 97 1.07 -10.34 -15.84
CA LEU A 97 0.44 -9.95 -17.11
C LEU A 97 0.55 -8.45 -17.38
N ALA A 98 0.54 -7.59 -16.35
CA ALA A 98 0.69 -6.14 -16.52
C ALA A 98 2.08 -5.75 -17.08
N PHE A 99 3.10 -6.59 -16.91
CA PHE A 99 4.46 -6.40 -17.43
C PHE A 99 4.78 -7.34 -18.61
N TYR A 100 3.77 -7.80 -19.31
CA TYR A 100 3.91 -8.59 -20.53
C TYR A 100 3.59 -7.72 -21.75
N VAL A 101 4.42 -7.80 -22.80
CA VAL A 101 4.20 -7.11 -24.08
C VAL A 101 3.60 -8.08 -25.08
N PRO A 102 2.32 -7.97 -25.42
CA PRO A 102 1.71 -8.82 -26.45
C PRO A 102 2.08 -8.36 -27.87
N ASP A 103 2.13 -9.30 -28.80
CA ASP A 103 2.37 -9.04 -30.23
C ASP A 103 1.11 -8.49 -30.93
N PHE A 104 0.58 -7.38 -30.42
CA PHE A 104 -0.57 -6.68 -31.00
C PHE A 104 -0.13 -5.36 -31.63
N GLY A 105 -0.94 -4.82 -32.53
CA GLY A 105 -0.79 -3.43 -32.97
C GLY A 105 -0.99 -2.44 -31.80
N THR A 106 -0.61 -1.18 -32.00
CA THR A 106 -0.62 -0.14 -30.94
C THR A 106 -1.94 -0.06 -30.18
N THR A 107 -3.08 -0.09 -30.90
CA THR A 107 -4.42 -0.06 -30.28
C THR A 107 -4.67 -1.30 -29.43
N GLY A 108 -4.28 -2.49 -29.92
CA GLY A 108 -4.41 -3.74 -29.18
C GLY A 108 -3.57 -3.76 -27.90
N LYS A 109 -2.33 -3.26 -27.95
CA LYS A 109 -1.47 -3.08 -26.78
C LYS A 109 -2.10 -2.13 -25.76
N LEU A 110 -2.72 -1.05 -26.21
CA LEU A 110 -3.36 -0.05 -25.35
C LEU A 110 -4.58 -0.65 -24.61
N ILE A 111 -5.43 -1.40 -25.32
CA ILE A 111 -6.56 -2.10 -24.72
C ILE A 111 -6.09 -3.16 -23.72
N TYR A 112 -5.07 -3.93 -24.10
CA TYR A 112 -4.46 -4.93 -23.21
C TYR A 112 -3.94 -4.30 -21.92
N ALA A 113 -3.12 -3.24 -22.04
CA ALA A 113 -2.57 -2.51 -20.89
C ALA A 113 -3.68 -1.94 -20.00
N PHE A 114 -4.72 -1.35 -20.57
CA PHE A 114 -5.84 -0.82 -19.80
C PHE A 114 -6.61 -1.91 -19.05
N VAL A 115 -6.95 -3.01 -19.72
CA VAL A 115 -7.71 -4.11 -19.11
C VAL A 115 -6.90 -4.80 -18.02
N THR A 116 -5.61 -5.11 -18.27
CA THR A 116 -4.75 -5.76 -17.28
C THR A 116 -4.51 -4.87 -16.05
N TYR A 117 -4.28 -3.58 -16.26
CA TYR A 117 -4.09 -2.63 -15.16
C TYR A 117 -5.38 -2.41 -14.35
N LEU A 118 -6.53 -2.26 -15.02
CA LEU A 118 -7.82 -2.12 -14.33
C LEU A 118 -8.15 -3.37 -13.50
N CYS A 119 -7.96 -4.56 -14.07
CA CYS A 119 -8.16 -5.82 -13.34
C CYS A 119 -7.20 -5.97 -12.17
N LEU A 120 -5.92 -5.59 -12.34
CA LEU A 120 -4.92 -5.63 -11.28
C LEU A 120 -5.28 -4.67 -10.15
N SER A 121 -5.74 -3.45 -10.48
CA SER A 121 -6.18 -2.46 -9.50
C SER A 121 -7.40 -2.96 -8.71
N PHE A 122 -8.37 -3.55 -9.39
CA PHE A 122 -9.52 -4.17 -8.74
C PHE A 122 -9.13 -5.32 -7.80
N LEU A 123 -8.20 -6.19 -8.21
CA LEU A 123 -7.69 -7.25 -7.34
C LEU A 123 -6.86 -6.69 -6.17
N TYR A 124 -6.13 -5.59 -6.38
CA TYR A 124 -5.46 -4.91 -5.28
C TYR A 124 -6.48 -4.44 -4.23
N THR A 125 -7.57 -3.79 -4.65
CA THR A 125 -8.68 -3.39 -3.77
C THR A 125 -9.29 -4.62 -3.07
N LEU A 126 -9.52 -5.71 -3.79
CA LEU A 126 -10.09 -6.95 -3.24
C LEU A 126 -9.22 -7.60 -2.17
N VAL A 127 -7.89 -7.46 -2.23
CA VAL A 127 -6.95 -7.99 -1.24
C VAL A 127 -6.67 -6.97 -0.14
N ASN A 128 -6.39 -5.71 -0.50
CA ASN A 128 -5.89 -4.70 0.42
C ASN A 128 -6.98 -4.17 1.37
N ILE A 129 -8.19 -3.89 0.88
CA ILE A 129 -9.26 -3.35 1.73
C ILE A 129 -9.66 -4.33 2.84
N PRO A 130 -9.94 -5.64 2.57
CA PRO A 130 -10.18 -6.60 3.64
C PRO A 130 -9.00 -6.74 4.59
N PHE A 131 -7.78 -6.73 4.06
CA PHE A 131 -6.57 -6.79 4.86
C PHE A 131 -6.48 -5.60 5.84
N CYS A 132 -6.70 -4.37 5.38
CA CYS A 132 -6.71 -3.18 6.22
C CYS A 132 -7.85 -3.22 7.27
N ALA A 133 -9.03 -3.72 6.89
CA ALA A 133 -10.19 -3.86 7.77
C ALA A 133 -10.05 -4.98 8.82
N MET A 134 -9.08 -5.88 8.66
CA MET A 134 -8.94 -7.08 9.48
C MET A 134 -8.49 -6.81 10.92
N LEU A 135 -7.76 -5.73 11.19
CA LEU A 135 -7.12 -5.45 12.48
C LEU A 135 -8.07 -5.54 13.70
N PRO A 136 -9.31 -5.00 13.66
CA PRO A 136 -10.25 -5.13 14.78
C PRO A 136 -10.71 -6.56 15.05
N PHE A 137 -10.66 -7.45 14.05
CA PHE A 137 -11.07 -8.86 14.17
C PHE A 137 -9.95 -9.75 14.73
N LEU A 138 -8.71 -9.27 14.75
CA LEU A 138 -7.56 -10.04 15.25
C LEU A 138 -7.45 -10.02 16.77
N THR A 139 -7.65 -8.86 17.40
CA THR A 139 -7.49 -8.69 18.85
C THR A 139 -8.31 -7.52 19.39
N ASN A 140 -8.76 -7.65 20.66
CA ASN A 140 -9.38 -6.55 21.41
C ASN A 140 -8.36 -5.74 22.22
N ASP A 141 -7.14 -6.27 22.42
CA ASP A 141 -6.11 -5.55 23.16
C ASP A 141 -5.53 -4.39 22.34
N SER A 142 -5.64 -3.19 22.91
CA SER A 142 -5.17 -1.96 22.28
C SER A 142 -3.63 -1.91 22.11
N ARG A 143 -2.87 -2.58 22.98
CA ARG A 143 -1.41 -2.68 22.87
C ARG A 143 -1.03 -3.61 21.74
N GLU A 144 -1.69 -4.77 21.67
CA GLU A 144 -1.48 -5.74 20.60
C GLU A 144 -1.83 -5.16 19.22
N ARG A 145 -2.91 -4.38 19.10
CA ARG A 145 -3.24 -3.65 17.85
C ARG A 145 -2.12 -2.70 17.42
N THR A 146 -1.47 -2.04 18.38
CA THR A 146 -0.35 -1.14 18.06
C THR A 146 0.86 -1.92 17.56
N THR A 147 1.17 -3.07 18.20
CA THR A 147 2.27 -3.95 17.77
C THR A 147 2.01 -4.54 16.39
N LEU A 148 0.79 -5.03 16.12
CA LEU A 148 0.39 -5.53 14.80
C LEU A 148 0.53 -4.45 13.71
N SER A 149 0.10 -3.21 14.01
CA SER A 149 0.24 -2.09 13.09
C SER A 149 1.71 -1.73 12.84
N ALA A 150 2.56 -1.75 13.86
CA ALA A 150 3.99 -1.48 13.71
C ALA A 150 4.69 -2.54 12.84
N VAL A 151 4.45 -3.83 13.12
CA VAL A 151 4.99 -4.95 12.33
C VAL A 151 4.51 -4.87 10.88
N ARG A 152 3.24 -4.54 10.67
CA ARG A 152 2.67 -4.31 9.34
C ARG A 152 3.44 -3.24 8.58
N ILE A 153 3.57 -2.04 9.15
CA ILE A 153 4.24 -0.90 8.50
C ILE A 153 5.72 -1.23 8.21
N LEU A 154 6.41 -1.89 9.15
CA LEU A 154 7.81 -2.30 8.96
C LEU A 154 7.97 -3.26 7.77
N LEU A 155 7.16 -4.32 7.72
CA LEU A 155 7.25 -5.29 6.64
C LEU A 155 6.75 -4.73 5.31
N GLY A 156 5.71 -3.88 5.32
CA GLY A 156 5.25 -3.16 4.14
C GLY A 156 6.33 -2.24 3.56
N SER A 157 7.00 -1.47 4.42
CA SER A 157 8.12 -0.61 4.01
C SER A 157 9.33 -1.42 3.52
N LEU A 158 9.60 -2.58 4.12
CA LEU A 158 10.64 -3.50 3.63
C LEU A 158 10.31 -3.97 2.21
N GLY A 159 9.07 -4.37 1.94
CA GLY A 159 8.61 -4.73 0.60
C GLY A 159 8.79 -3.60 -0.42
N ALA A 160 8.39 -2.38 -0.05
CA ALA A 160 8.58 -1.19 -0.88
C ALA A 160 10.07 -0.93 -1.19
N THR A 161 10.93 -1.04 -0.18
CA THR A 161 12.39 -0.84 -0.34
C THR A 161 13.01 -1.93 -1.23
N ILE A 162 12.61 -3.19 -1.06
CA ILE A 162 13.09 -4.30 -1.91
C ILE A 162 12.79 -4.00 -3.37
N VAL A 163 11.57 -3.60 -3.71
CA VAL A 163 11.20 -3.27 -5.08
C VAL A 163 12.01 -2.08 -5.60
N ALA A 164 12.11 -1.00 -4.82
CA ALA A 164 12.82 0.20 -5.25
C ALA A 164 14.30 -0.06 -5.56
N VAL A 165 14.96 -0.92 -4.78
CA VAL A 165 16.39 -1.20 -4.91
C VAL A 165 16.66 -2.36 -5.89
N ALA A 166 15.85 -3.43 -5.85
CA ALA A 166 16.15 -4.66 -6.57
C ALA A 166 15.59 -4.70 -8.00
N THR A 167 14.58 -3.89 -8.36
CA THR A 167 13.92 -4.01 -9.68
C THR A 167 14.89 -3.78 -10.83
N LEU A 168 15.59 -2.65 -10.87
CA LEU A 168 16.50 -2.35 -12.00
C LEU A 168 17.67 -3.32 -12.12
N PRO A 169 18.36 -3.72 -11.04
CA PRO A 169 19.34 -4.78 -11.09
C PRO A 169 18.79 -6.11 -11.62
N LEU A 170 17.58 -6.51 -11.17
CA LEU A 170 16.94 -7.74 -11.66
C LEU A 170 16.56 -7.64 -13.15
N VAL A 171 16.02 -6.50 -13.58
CA VAL A 171 15.71 -6.24 -14.99
C VAL A 171 16.97 -6.38 -15.85
N GLY A 172 18.09 -5.82 -15.43
CA GLY A 172 19.36 -5.96 -16.13
C GLY A 172 19.90 -7.40 -16.18
N ALA A 173 19.87 -8.09 -15.03
CA ALA A 173 20.38 -9.44 -14.91
C ALA A 173 19.53 -10.46 -15.67
N LEU A 174 18.20 -10.38 -15.54
CA LEU A 174 17.27 -11.34 -16.15
C LEU A 174 16.97 -11.04 -17.63
N GLY A 175 17.02 -9.75 -18.00
CA GLY A 175 16.69 -9.33 -19.36
C GLY A 175 17.81 -9.56 -20.39
N LYS A 176 19.06 -9.76 -19.94
CA LYS A 176 20.23 -9.99 -20.83
C LYS A 176 20.31 -8.98 -22.00
N GLY A 177 20.00 -7.70 -21.72
CA GLY A 177 19.96 -6.62 -22.69
C GLY A 177 18.60 -6.34 -23.32
N ASN A 178 17.58 -7.18 -23.11
CA ASN A 178 16.21 -6.91 -23.51
C ASN A 178 15.37 -6.45 -22.32
N GLN A 179 14.92 -5.19 -22.34
CA GLN A 179 14.13 -4.62 -21.25
C GLN A 179 12.75 -5.25 -21.09
N GLU A 180 12.09 -5.64 -22.19
CA GLU A 180 10.78 -6.31 -22.14
C GLU A 180 10.86 -7.60 -21.32
N HIS A 181 11.81 -8.47 -21.67
CA HIS A 181 12.04 -9.71 -20.94
C HIS A 181 12.49 -9.46 -19.51
N GLY A 182 13.32 -8.44 -19.29
CA GLY A 182 13.80 -8.05 -17.97
C GLY A 182 12.65 -7.68 -17.01
N PHE A 183 11.75 -6.80 -17.43
CA PHE A 183 10.59 -6.41 -16.63
C PHE A 183 9.63 -7.59 -16.44
N PHE A 184 9.37 -8.37 -17.48
CA PHE A 184 8.51 -9.55 -17.39
C PHE A 184 9.02 -10.56 -16.35
N TYR A 185 10.28 -10.98 -16.43
CA TYR A 185 10.83 -11.94 -15.46
C TYR A 185 10.92 -11.36 -14.04
N THR A 186 11.20 -10.08 -13.90
CA THR A 186 11.17 -9.42 -12.59
C THR A 186 9.76 -9.40 -12.00
N ALA A 187 8.73 -9.13 -12.82
CA ALA A 187 7.34 -9.23 -12.41
C ALA A 187 6.93 -10.66 -12.04
N VAL A 188 7.46 -11.68 -12.74
CA VAL A 188 7.27 -13.08 -12.37
C VAL A 188 7.84 -13.36 -10.99
N VAL A 189 9.06 -12.92 -10.70
CA VAL A 189 9.70 -13.11 -9.38
C VAL A 189 8.86 -12.46 -8.28
N PHE A 190 8.51 -11.18 -8.42
CA PHE A 190 7.72 -10.48 -7.40
C PHE A 190 6.29 -11.00 -7.30
N GLY A 191 5.64 -11.33 -8.40
CA GLY A 191 4.28 -11.88 -8.42
C GLY A 191 4.19 -13.25 -7.73
N VAL A 192 5.16 -14.14 -7.97
CA VAL A 192 5.25 -15.45 -7.31
C VAL A 192 5.52 -15.29 -5.81
N ILE A 193 6.47 -14.43 -5.43
CA ILE A 193 6.78 -14.14 -4.02
C ILE A 193 5.56 -13.54 -3.31
N ALA A 194 4.88 -12.56 -3.93
CA ALA A 194 3.68 -11.96 -3.38
C ALA A 194 2.56 -12.97 -3.17
N THR A 195 2.30 -13.83 -4.17
CA THR A 195 1.32 -14.92 -4.06
C THR A 195 1.66 -15.87 -2.92
N PHE A 196 2.90 -16.33 -2.84
CA PHE A 196 3.35 -17.22 -1.77
C PHE A 196 3.16 -16.58 -0.38
N PHE A 197 3.55 -15.33 -0.22
CA PHE A 197 3.43 -14.63 1.05
C PHE A 197 1.97 -14.35 1.44
N LEU A 198 1.08 -14.07 0.49
CA LEU A 198 -0.37 -13.96 0.77
C LEU A 198 -0.96 -15.30 1.26
N LEU A 199 -0.55 -16.43 0.67
CA LEU A 199 -0.99 -17.75 1.12
C LEU A 199 -0.44 -18.10 2.50
N VAL A 200 0.82 -17.78 2.78
CA VAL A 200 1.44 -17.91 4.11
C VAL A 200 0.72 -17.04 5.13
N SER A 201 0.39 -15.80 4.76
CA SER A 201 -0.39 -14.88 5.60
C SER A 201 -1.77 -15.46 5.92
N PHE A 202 -2.52 -15.92 4.93
CA PHE A 202 -3.81 -16.57 5.14
C PHE A 202 -3.74 -17.72 6.15
N ARG A 203 -2.69 -18.54 6.10
CA ARG A 203 -2.50 -19.67 7.02
C ARG A 203 -2.16 -19.23 8.44
N ASN A 204 -1.44 -18.12 8.60
CA ASN A 204 -0.92 -17.68 9.90
C ASN A 204 -1.86 -16.71 10.64
N ILE A 205 -2.75 -16.05 9.95
CA ILE A 205 -3.73 -15.12 10.54
C ILE A 205 -5.00 -15.90 10.92
N LYS A 206 -5.58 -15.58 12.08
CA LYS A 206 -6.90 -16.05 12.48
C LYS A 206 -7.72 -14.87 12.97
N GLU A 207 -8.94 -14.74 12.47
CA GLU A 207 -9.93 -13.82 13.02
C GLU A 207 -10.52 -14.44 14.29
N ASN A 208 -10.16 -13.89 15.45
CA ASN A 208 -10.52 -14.43 16.75
C ASN A 208 -11.80 -13.79 17.32
N ILE A 209 -12.26 -12.68 16.71
CA ILE A 209 -13.38 -11.89 17.21
C ILE A 209 -14.47 -11.88 16.15
N SER A 210 -15.62 -12.47 16.50
CA SER A 210 -16.83 -12.37 15.70
C SER A 210 -17.61 -11.13 16.15
N ILE A 211 -17.61 -10.08 15.34
CA ILE A 211 -18.48 -8.93 15.57
C ILE A 211 -19.80 -9.22 14.87
N THR A 212 -20.86 -9.39 15.66
CA THR A 212 -22.22 -9.51 15.12
C THR A 212 -22.64 -8.14 14.61
N GLN A 213 -22.62 -7.94 13.30
CA GLN A 213 -23.10 -6.70 12.69
C GLN A 213 -24.41 -6.95 11.97
N GLU A 214 -25.35 -6.00 12.12
CA GLU A 214 -26.52 -5.93 11.22
C GLU A 214 -26.06 -5.66 9.78
N ARG A 215 -26.82 -6.16 8.82
CA ARG A 215 -26.55 -5.92 7.41
C ARG A 215 -26.41 -4.44 7.11
N MET A 216 -25.23 -4.06 6.60
CA MET A 216 -24.92 -2.68 6.27
C MET A 216 -25.38 -2.38 4.85
N THR A 217 -26.14 -1.28 4.68
CA THR A 217 -26.51 -0.75 3.36
C THR A 217 -25.84 0.60 3.16
N LEU A 218 -25.61 1.01 1.90
CA LEU A 218 -25.02 2.32 1.57
C LEU A 218 -25.71 3.47 2.29
N LYS A 219 -27.04 3.46 2.34
CA LYS A 219 -27.83 4.50 3.01
C LYS A 219 -27.55 4.53 4.52
N ARG A 220 -27.52 3.38 5.19
CA ARG A 220 -27.20 3.29 6.63
C ARG A 220 -25.75 3.73 6.91
N ALA A 221 -24.81 3.29 6.08
CA ALA A 221 -23.40 3.68 6.20
C ALA A 221 -23.25 5.21 6.08
N TRP A 222 -23.90 5.84 5.07
CA TRP A 222 -23.87 7.28 4.87
C TRP A 222 -24.48 8.07 6.05
N VAL A 223 -25.64 7.63 6.57
CA VAL A 223 -26.27 8.26 7.72
C VAL A 223 -25.38 8.15 8.96
N SER A 224 -24.79 6.97 9.22
CA SER A 224 -23.88 6.74 10.35
C SER A 224 -22.62 7.59 10.26
N LEU A 225 -22.02 7.71 9.07
CA LEU A 225 -20.84 8.54 8.84
C LEU A 225 -21.15 10.04 9.06
N ARG A 226 -22.27 10.51 8.54
CA ARG A 226 -22.69 11.91 8.68
C ARG A 226 -22.98 12.30 10.14
N ALA A 227 -23.48 11.38 10.95
CA ALA A 227 -23.71 11.58 12.37
C ALA A 227 -22.42 11.50 13.23
N ASN A 228 -21.34 10.94 12.68
CA ASN A 228 -20.08 10.73 13.40
C ASN A 228 -19.11 11.91 13.20
N ARG A 229 -19.30 12.98 13.97
CA ARG A 229 -18.43 14.16 13.93
C ARG A 229 -16.94 13.87 14.15
N PRO A 230 -16.52 13.02 15.11
CA PRO A 230 -15.12 12.65 15.27
C PRO A 230 -14.51 12.00 14.03
N TRP A 231 -15.27 11.14 13.35
CA TRP A 231 -14.83 10.51 12.11
C TRP A 231 -14.58 11.55 11.00
N PHE A 232 -15.50 12.51 10.86
CA PHE A 232 -15.40 13.54 9.84
C PHE A 232 -14.18 14.45 10.03
N VAL A 233 -13.92 14.88 11.28
CA VAL A 233 -12.72 15.65 11.63
C VAL A 233 -11.45 14.85 11.33
N PHE A 234 -11.43 13.56 11.67
CA PHE A 234 -10.29 12.68 11.41
C PHE A 234 -10.08 12.46 9.91
N ALA A 235 -11.14 12.29 9.13
CA ALA A 235 -11.07 12.14 7.68
C ALA A 235 -10.49 13.39 6.99
N ILE A 236 -10.94 14.60 7.40
CA ILE A 236 -10.36 15.86 6.92
C ILE A 236 -8.88 15.96 7.28
N ASN A 237 -8.52 15.60 8.52
CA ASN A 237 -7.12 15.63 8.95
C ASN A 237 -6.23 14.71 8.09
N ILE A 238 -6.67 13.47 7.83
CA ILE A 238 -5.95 12.54 6.96
C ILE A 238 -5.85 13.09 5.53
N PHE A 239 -6.93 13.63 4.99
CA PHE A 239 -6.94 14.23 3.65
C PHE A 239 -5.92 15.37 3.51
N LEU A 240 -5.89 16.28 4.48
CA LEU A 240 -4.93 17.39 4.50
C LEU A 240 -3.49 16.88 4.67
N MET A 241 -3.27 15.92 5.56
CA MET A 241 -1.95 15.33 5.81
C MET A 241 -1.39 14.65 4.55
N TRP A 242 -2.17 13.80 3.87
CA TRP A 242 -1.74 13.16 2.65
C TRP A 242 -1.59 14.13 1.49
N GLY A 243 -2.48 15.13 1.40
CA GLY A 243 -2.37 16.21 0.41
C GLY A 243 -1.07 16.99 0.57
N ALA A 244 -0.72 17.39 1.80
CA ALA A 244 0.55 18.07 2.11
C ALA A 244 1.76 17.18 1.77
N PHE A 245 1.71 15.89 2.12
CA PHE A 245 2.77 14.93 1.79
C PHE A 245 3.01 14.80 0.28
N PHE A 246 1.96 14.63 -0.50
CA PHE A 246 2.08 14.54 -1.96
C PHE A 246 2.57 15.84 -2.58
N PHE A 247 2.08 16.97 -2.09
CA PHE A 247 2.52 18.29 -2.53
C PHE A 247 4.01 18.51 -2.23
N GLN A 248 4.44 18.22 -1.01
CA GLN A 248 5.84 18.32 -0.59
C GLN A 248 6.75 17.42 -1.45
N THR A 249 6.34 16.16 -1.67
CA THR A 249 7.11 15.21 -2.46
C THR A 249 7.23 15.66 -3.92
N GLY A 250 6.14 16.17 -4.51
CA GLY A 250 6.13 16.71 -5.86
C GLY A 250 6.99 17.98 -6.00
N ALA A 251 6.92 18.88 -5.03
CA ALA A 251 7.69 20.13 -5.04
C ALA A 251 9.20 19.92 -4.78
N LEU A 252 9.60 18.84 -4.12
CA LEU A 252 10.98 18.58 -3.71
C LEU A 252 11.96 18.64 -4.89
N VAL A 253 11.63 17.94 -5.97
CA VAL A 253 12.47 17.86 -7.18
C VAL A 253 12.64 19.24 -7.80
N TYR A 254 11.56 19.99 -7.95
CA TYR A 254 11.56 21.34 -8.50
C TYR A 254 12.39 22.29 -7.64
N PHE A 255 12.26 22.21 -6.31
CA PHE A 255 13.02 23.02 -5.37
C PHE A 255 14.53 22.81 -5.52
N PHE A 256 14.99 21.55 -5.50
CA PHE A 256 16.42 21.26 -5.65
C PHE A 256 16.95 21.58 -7.04
N HIS A 257 16.16 21.36 -8.09
CA HIS A 257 16.58 21.64 -9.47
C HIS A 257 16.66 23.13 -9.76
N TYR A 258 15.63 23.91 -9.43
CA TYR A 258 15.52 25.32 -9.82
C TYR A 258 16.06 26.31 -8.78
N TYR A 259 15.97 25.97 -7.49
CA TYR A 259 16.36 26.90 -6.41
C TYR A 259 17.74 26.58 -5.86
N VAL A 260 18.06 25.33 -5.60
CA VAL A 260 19.35 24.91 -5.03
C VAL A 260 20.41 24.67 -6.11
N GLY A 261 20.00 24.32 -7.34
CA GLY A 261 20.90 24.03 -8.45
C GLY A 261 21.73 22.75 -8.30
N ASN A 262 21.34 21.86 -7.37
CA ASN A 262 22.06 20.62 -7.09
C ASN A 262 21.09 19.42 -7.03
N ASN A 263 21.09 18.62 -8.08
CA ASN A 263 20.22 17.45 -8.20
C ASN A 263 20.66 16.26 -7.30
N ASP A 264 21.93 16.18 -6.91
CA ASP A 264 22.44 15.09 -6.07
C ASP A 264 21.82 15.13 -4.66
N LEU A 265 21.57 16.34 -4.16
CA LEU A 265 20.88 16.54 -2.89
C LEU A 265 19.43 16.04 -2.92
N THR A 266 18.78 16.05 -4.08
CA THR A 266 17.41 15.48 -4.24
C THR A 266 17.40 14.00 -3.89
N ALA A 267 18.36 13.23 -4.38
CA ALA A 267 18.47 11.80 -4.11
C ALA A 267 18.72 11.51 -2.61
N ILE A 268 19.60 12.29 -1.96
CA ILE A 268 19.92 12.16 -0.54
C ILE A 268 18.68 12.48 0.32
N VAL A 269 17.97 13.56 0.03
CA VAL A 269 16.79 13.98 0.79
C VAL A 269 15.61 13.04 0.54
N ALA A 270 15.37 12.62 -0.70
CA ALA A 270 14.36 11.63 -1.02
C ALA A 270 14.65 10.27 -0.34
N GLY A 271 15.91 9.83 -0.33
CA GLY A 271 16.34 8.64 0.38
C GLY A 271 16.14 8.74 1.88
N SER A 272 16.54 9.86 2.50
CA SER A 272 16.31 10.09 3.94
C SER A 272 14.83 10.09 4.32
N SER A 273 13.96 10.63 3.45
CA SER A 273 12.52 10.65 3.63
C SER A 273 11.90 9.24 3.67
N THR A 274 12.59 8.23 3.16
CA THR A 274 12.15 6.82 3.23
C THR A 274 12.62 6.15 4.53
N PHE A 275 13.85 6.42 4.97
CA PHE A 275 14.45 5.76 6.15
C PHE A 275 14.00 6.36 7.49
N VAL A 276 13.81 7.67 7.58
CA VAL A 276 13.43 8.34 8.83
C VAL A 276 12.07 7.86 9.36
N PRO A 277 11.00 7.72 8.54
CA PRO A 277 9.73 7.14 8.99
C PRO A 277 9.83 5.71 9.49
N LEU A 278 10.74 4.88 8.93
CA LEU A 278 10.99 3.52 9.43
C LEU A 278 11.50 3.54 10.88
N LEU A 279 12.48 4.37 11.17
CA LEU A 279 12.99 4.55 12.54
C LEU A 279 11.90 5.08 13.48
N GLY A 280 11.10 6.05 13.01
CA GLY A 280 9.96 6.56 13.74
C GLY A 280 8.95 5.45 14.08
N THR A 281 8.63 4.59 13.13
CA THR A 281 7.69 3.48 13.33
C THR A 281 8.15 2.48 14.40
N LEU A 282 9.46 2.21 14.49
CA LEU A 282 10.03 1.34 15.53
C LEU A 282 9.83 1.92 16.94
N THR A 283 9.79 3.23 17.09
CA THR A 283 9.61 3.88 18.40
C THR A 283 8.14 3.92 18.85
N VAL A 284 7.17 3.82 17.94
CA VAL A 284 5.74 3.93 18.25
C VAL A 284 5.25 2.92 19.29
N PRO A 285 5.56 1.61 19.22
CA PRO A 285 5.11 0.66 20.25
C PRO A 285 5.69 0.98 21.63
N LEU A 286 6.94 1.44 21.67
CA LEU A 286 7.62 1.82 22.91
C LEU A 286 6.96 3.06 23.54
N LEU A 287 6.68 4.08 22.75
CA LEU A 287 6.00 5.28 23.23
C LEU A 287 4.56 4.99 23.65
N ALA A 288 3.82 4.17 22.87
CA ALA A 288 2.45 3.79 23.17
C ALA A 288 2.32 2.89 24.41
N SER A 289 3.40 2.21 24.83
CA SER A 289 3.44 1.46 26.10
C SER A 289 3.56 2.36 27.33
N ARG A 290 4.17 3.55 27.18
CA ARG A 290 4.43 4.50 28.27
C ARG A 290 3.44 5.66 28.34
N MET A 291 2.82 6.03 27.21
CA MET A 291 1.94 7.19 27.09
C MET A 291 0.61 6.82 26.43
N LYS A 292 -0.46 7.58 26.75
CA LYS A 292 -1.73 7.43 26.04
C LYS A 292 -1.55 7.79 24.55
N LYS A 293 -2.15 7.04 23.63
CA LYS A 293 -2.04 7.23 22.17
C LYS A 293 -2.32 8.67 21.72
N ARG A 294 -3.27 9.34 22.38
CA ARG A 294 -3.57 10.77 22.14
C ARG A 294 -2.36 11.67 22.38
N HIS A 295 -1.60 11.43 23.45
CA HIS A 295 -0.41 12.24 23.76
C HIS A 295 0.72 11.96 22.77
N VAL A 296 0.92 10.71 22.37
CA VAL A 296 1.91 10.35 21.33
C VAL A 296 1.61 11.12 20.03
N TYR A 297 0.33 11.15 19.61
CA TYR A 297 -0.08 11.88 18.42
C TYR A 297 0.13 13.39 18.54
N LEU A 298 -0.26 14.00 19.69
CA LEU A 298 -0.08 15.43 19.93
C LEU A 298 1.39 15.84 19.98
N VAL A 299 2.25 15.03 20.61
CA VAL A 299 3.70 15.28 20.67
C VAL A 299 4.31 15.21 19.27
N ALA A 300 3.97 14.17 18.48
CA ALA A 300 4.45 14.04 17.11
C ALA A 300 4.01 15.23 16.23
N SER A 301 2.74 15.65 16.36
CA SER A 301 2.20 16.81 15.63
C SER A 301 2.88 18.13 16.06
N ALA A 302 3.15 18.32 17.35
CA ALA A 302 3.83 19.50 17.86
C ALA A 302 5.30 19.56 17.39
N ILE A 303 5.98 18.42 17.31
CA ILE A 303 7.36 18.35 16.77
C ILE A 303 7.36 18.75 15.28
N ASN A 304 6.40 18.27 14.50
CA ASN A 304 6.27 18.65 13.11
C ASN A 304 6.04 20.16 12.94
N LEU A 305 5.10 20.75 13.67
CA LEU A 305 4.83 22.18 13.64
C LEU A 305 6.09 23.00 14.00
N ARG A 306 6.79 22.63 15.07
CA ARG A 306 8.01 23.34 15.51
C ARG A 306 9.17 23.21 14.52
N SER A 307 9.25 22.11 13.78
CA SER A 307 10.27 21.94 12.74
C SER A 307 10.02 22.86 11.53
N GLU A 308 8.75 23.13 11.22
CA GLU A 308 8.36 24.05 10.16
C GLU A 308 8.63 25.53 10.56
N GLU A 309 8.30 25.93 11.80
CA GLU A 309 8.57 27.29 12.27
C GLU A 309 10.06 27.67 12.25
N ARG A 310 10.96 26.72 12.48
CA ARG A 310 12.41 26.96 12.37
C ARG A 310 12.90 27.18 10.94
N ARG A 311 12.15 26.73 9.93
CA ARG A 311 12.46 26.98 8.53
C ARG A 311 12.03 28.38 8.08
N VAL A 312 10.87 28.84 8.55
CA VAL A 312 10.33 30.16 8.21
C VAL A 312 11.01 31.31 8.96
N GLY A 313 11.58 31.09 10.11
CA GLY A 313 12.23 32.11 10.94
C GLY A 313 13.72 32.35 10.68
N LYS A 314 14.29 31.87 9.55
CA LYS A 314 15.68 32.07 9.14
C LYS A 314 15.82 32.80 7.79
N GLU A 315 14.76 33.43 7.30
CA GLU A 315 14.83 34.41 6.20
C GLU A 315 14.95 35.83 6.70
#